data_9d11c0bc974f57deab279b21fe5a250e
#
_entry.id   9d11c0bc974f57deab279b21fe5a250e
#
_cell.length_a   1.000
_cell.length_b   1.000
_cell.length_c   1.000
_cell.angle_alpha   90.00
_cell.angle_beta   90.00
_cell.angle_gamma   90.00
#
_symmetry.space_group_name_H-M   'P 1'
#
loop_
_entity.id
_entity.type
_entity.pdbx_description
1 polymer ?
#
loop_
_entity_poly.entity_id
_entity_poly.type
_entity_poly.pdbx_seq_one_letter_code
_entity_poly.pdbx_strand_id
1 'polypeptide(L)'
;MEIWDSFWSVKNSNPIITNPPAISYGGTNTEPLASIGMCCFLDAAKDKFTNGFSVLDYGCGAGILSNFISERLSDFNYYGLEPNTPHGKERINLGKNLFKDERVFLGLINDDLDFCLLKQIDSIILISVFTHLLISDITQILDTLIKVFDKNPNCDIIFSCFTSDSSKTESPEPHIWERFYGKSYIQESELNDYCRNNNLKIHKHISFTAQGEHVHEIFKITK
;
A
#
# COMPACT_ATOMS: atom_id res chain seq x y z
N MET A 1 -7.54 -0.24 14.70
CA MET A 1 -8.03 1.15 14.54
C MET A 1 -7.14 2.15 15.28
N GLU A 2 -6.80 1.92 16.54
CA GLU A 2 -5.93 2.78 17.35
C GLU A 2 -4.51 3.02 16.79
N ILE A 3 -3.92 2.00 16.13
CA ILE A 3 -2.57 2.08 15.54
C ILE A 3 -2.52 3.13 14.43
N TRP A 4 -3.52 3.18 13.57
CA TRP A 4 -3.57 4.14 12.47
C TRP A 4 -3.75 5.58 12.97
N ASP A 5 -4.61 5.79 13.99
CA ASP A 5 -4.81 7.10 14.57
C ASP A 5 -3.53 7.62 15.25
N SER A 6 -2.83 6.74 15.98
CA SER A 6 -1.54 7.04 16.59
C SER A 6 -0.47 7.42 15.54
N PHE A 7 -0.31 6.60 14.52
CA PHE A 7 0.67 6.84 13.45
C PHE A 7 0.46 8.19 12.75
N TRP A 8 -0.76 8.47 12.34
CA TRP A 8 -1.05 9.70 11.61
C TRP A 8 -1.06 10.95 12.48
N SER A 9 -1.39 10.84 13.77
CA SER A 9 -1.31 11.98 14.70
C SER A 9 0.13 12.45 14.90
N VAL A 10 1.09 11.52 15.05
CA VAL A 10 2.51 11.84 15.14
C VAL A 10 3.02 12.46 13.84
N LYS A 11 2.62 11.92 12.69
CA LYS A 11 3.01 12.41 11.39
C LYS A 11 2.52 13.82 11.11
N ASN A 12 1.31 14.17 11.54
CA ASN A 12 0.73 15.49 11.33
C ASN A 12 1.29 16.57 12.28
N SER A 13 1.91 16.19 13.39
CA SER A 13 2.61 17.13 14.25
C SER A 13 3.95 17.64 13.67
N ASN A 14 4.44 17.04 12.59
CA ASN A 14 5.67 17.44 11.94
C ASN A 14 5.38 18.42 10.77
N PRO A 15 5.79 19.71 10.86
CA PRO A 15 5.47 20.72 9.86
C PRO A 15 6.06 20.44 8.46
N ILE A 16 7.06 19.58 8.35
CA ILE A 16 7.58 19.10 7.05
C ILE A 16 6.53 18.25 6.32
N ILE A 17 5.55 17.73 7.04
CA ILE A 17 4.55 16.80 6.53
C ILE A 17 3.21 17.51 6.23
N THR A 18 3.07 18.79 6.56
CA THR A 18 1.78 19.51 6.46
C THR A 18 1.53 20.22 5.14
N ASN A 19 2.43 20.14 4.18
CA ASN A 19 2.23 20.75 2.85
C ASN A 19 1.66 19.69 1.88
N PRO A 20 0.32 19.62 1.66
CA PRO A 20 -0.32 18.47 1.01
C PRO A 20 0.25 18.09 -0.36
N PRO A 21 0.49 18.99 -1.31
CA PRO A 21 1.01 18.59 -2.63
C PRO A 21 2.44 18.08 -2.58
N ALA A 22 3.26 18.67 -1.71
CA ALA A 22 4.65 18.27 -1.56
C ALA A 22 4.81 16.96 -0.79
N ILE A 23 3.84 16.63 0.05
CA ILE A 23 3.93 15.54 1.00
C ILE A 23 3.40 14.25 0.46
N SER A 24 2.38 14.32 -0.35
CA SER A 24 1.78 13.11 -0.87
C SER A 24 2.80 12.30 -1.65
N TYR A 25 3.84 12.93 -2.22
CA TYR A 25 4.77 12.26 -3.11
C TYR A 25 6.19 12.83 -3.06
N GLY A 26 6.54 13.35 -1.92
CA GLY A 26 7.82 14.00 -1.75
C GLY A 26 7.85 15.31 -2.53
N GLY A 27 8.11 16.41 -1.87
CA GLY A 27 8.32 17.68 -2.56
C GLY A 27 9.27 17.53 -3.75
N THR A 28 9.47 18.57 -4.48
CA THR A 28 10.20 18.61 -5.75
C THR A 28 11.52 17.81 -5.81
N ASN A 29 12.12 17.52 -4.66
CA ASN A 29 13.36 16.73 -4.55
C ASN A 29 13.11 15.21 -4.37
N THR A 30 11.88 14.76 -4.14
CA THR A 30 11.54 13.35 -3.90
C THR A 30 10.59 12.77 -4.96
N GLU A 31 10.07 13.58 -5.87
CA GLU A 31 9.29 13.14 -7.03
C GLU A 31 9.90 11.95 -7.78
N PRO A 32 11.21 11.93 -8.08
CA PRO A 32 11.81 10.81 -8.78
C PRO A 32 11.70 9.50 -8.01
N LEU A 33 11.82 9.52 -6.69
CA LEU A 33 11.77 8.30 -5.86
C LEU A 33 10.35 7.76 -5.71
N ALA A 34 9.36 8.63 -5.56
CA ALA A 34 7.96 8.23 -5.56
C ALA A 34 7.56 7.63 -6.91
N SER A 35 7.99 8.25 -8.01
CA SER A 35 7.77 7.75 -9.36
C SER A 35 8.44 6.39 -9.58
N ILE A 36 9.67 6.19 -9.10
CA ILE A 36 10.37 4.90 -9.17
C ILE A 36 9.59 3.83 -8.40
N GLY A 37 9.17 4.13 -7.17
CA GLY A 37 8.37 3.20 -6.37
C GLY A 37 7.10 2.77 -7.10
N MET A 38 6.32 3.71 -7.62
CA MET A 38 5.11 3.42 -8.38
C MET A 38 5.39 2.62 -9.66
N CYS A 39 6.44 2.94 -10.39
CA CYS A 39 6.86 2.15 -11.55
C CYS A 39 7.20 0.71 -11.17
N CYS A 40 7.87 0.47 -10.04
CA CYS A 40 8.17 -0.86 -9.55
C CYS A 40 6.90 -1.67 -9.23
N PHE A 41 5.87 -1.03 -8.63
CA PHE A 41 4.59 -1.69 -8.39
C PHE A 41 3.87 -2.04 -9.68
N LEU A 42 3.84 -1.14 -10.65
CA LEU A 42 3.23 -1.40 -11.96
C LEU A 42 4.01 -2.45 -12.75
N ASP A 43 5.35 -2.50 -12.63
CA ASP A 43 6.15 -3.58 -13.21
C ASP A 43 5.84 -4.94 -12.57
N ALA A 44 5.60 -5.00 -11.26
CA ALA A 44 5.16 -6.22 -10.59
C ALA A 44 3.78 -6.71 -11.07
N ALA A 45 2.91 -5.79 -11.53
CA ALA A 45 1.60 -6.07 -12.12
C ALA A 45 1.62 -6.18 -13.66
N LYS A 46 2.78 -6.09 -14.32
CA LYS A 46 2.92 -5.90 -15.78
C LYS A 46 2.13 -6.87 -16.65
N ASP A 47 2.02 -8.13 -16.23
CA ASP A 47 1.30 -9.16 -16.99
C ASP A 47 -0.22 -8.89 -17.07
N LYS A 48 -0.74 -8.06 -16.19
CA LYS A 48 -2.14 -7.65 -16.09
C LYS A 48 -2.35 -6.17 -16.43
N PHE A 49 -1.28 -5.39 -16.44
CA PHE A 49 -1.32 -3.94 -16.63
C PHE A 49 -1.58 -3.59 -18.09
N THR A 50 -2.80 -3.82 -18.53
CA THR A 50 -3.33 -3.59 -19.89
C THR A 50 -4.67 -2.87 -19.80
N ASN A 51 -5.21 -2.40 -20.92
CA ASN A 51 -6.57 -1.82 -20.92
C ASN A 51 -7.60 -2.80 -20.33
N GLY A 52 -8.47 -2.31 -19.50
CA GLY A 52 -9.40 -3.08 -18.67
C GLY A 52 -8.86 -3.43 -17.28
N PHE A 53 -7.61 -3.03 -16.94
CA PHE A 53 -6.99 -3.31 -15.64
C PHE A 53 -7.83 -2.77 -14.48
N SER A 54 -8.11 -3.63 -13.53
CA SER A 54 -8.84 -3.28 -12.31
C SER A 54 -7.96 -3.46 -11.07
N VAL A 55 -7.77 -2.41 -10.31
CA VAL A 55 -6.88 -2.40 -9.15
C VAL A 55 -7.57 -1.93 -7.89
N LEU A 56 -7.31 -2.64 -6.79
CA LEU A 56 -7.61 -2.20 -5.43
C LEU A 56 -6.33 -1.66 -4.78
N ASP A 57 -6.28 -0.36 -4.55
CA ASP A 57 -5.18 0.31 -3.83
C ASP A 57 -5.57 0.44 -2.35
N TYR A 58 -5.02 -0.43 -1.51
CA TYR A 58 -5.35 -0.51 -0.10
C TYR A 58 -4.39 0.34 0.73
N GLY A 59 -4.88 1.40 1.35
CA GLY A 59 -4.08 2.46 1.94
C GLY A 59 -3.64 3.49 0.89
N CYS A 60 -4.57 3.86 0.02
CA CYS A 60 -4.31 4.62 -1.21
C CYS A 60 -3.85 6.08 -1.01
N GLY A 61 -3.89 6.60 0.21
CA GLY A 61 -3.68 8.02 0.45
C GLY A 61 -4.74 8.87 -0.26
N ALA A 62 -4.29 9.83 -1.04
CA ALA A 62 -5.18 10.65 -1.89
C ALA A 62 -5.46 10.01 -3.27
N GLY A 63 -5.04 8.76 -3.51
CA GLY A 63 -5.34 8.04 -4.75
C GLY A 63 -4.42 8.37 -5.93
N ILE A 64 -3.20 8.84 -5.70
CA ILE A 64 -2.31 9.32 -6.78
C ILE A 64 -1.82 8.19 -7.71
N LEU A 65 -1.79 6.94 -7.26
CA LEU A 65 -1.52 5.82 -8.15
C LEU A 65 -2.49 5.81 -9.36
N SER A 66 -3.73 6.28 -9.17
CA SER A 66 -4.71 6.41 -10.26
C SER A 66 -4.22 7.31 -11.39
N ASN A 67 -3.50 8.39 -11.06
CA ASN A 67 -2.92 9.30 -12.06
C ASN A 67 -1.85 8.59 -12.89
N PHE A 68 -0.95 7.84 -12.25
CA PHE A 68 0.07 7.06 -12.95
C PHE A 68 -0.52 6.01 -13.89
N ILE A 69 -1.65 5.41 -13.48
CA ILE A 69 -2.37 4.46 -14.32
C ILE A 69 -3.02 5.18 -15.49
N SER A 70 -3.70 6.29 -15.26
CA SER A 70 -4.42 7.07 -16.29
C SER A 70 -3.51 7.63 -17.38
N GLU A 71 -2.24 7.91 -17.05
CA GLU A 71 -1.23 8.34 -18.03
C GLU A 71 -0.81 7.23 -19.00
N ARG A 72 -1.10 5.95 -18.66
CA ARG A 72 -0.63 4.76 -19.38
C ARG A 72 -1.74 3.92 -19.97
N LEU A 73 -2.92 3.95 -19.35
CA LEU A 73 -4.06 3.16 -19.78
C LEU A 73 -5.27 4.06 -20.04
N SER A 74 -5.91 3.87 -21.18
CA SER A 74 -7.15 4.57 -21.53
C SER A 74 -8.39 3.95 -20.89
N ASP A 75 -8.31 2.67 -20.52
CA ASP A 75 -9.37 1.90 -19.87
C ASP A 75 -8.83 1.20 -18.63
N PHE A 76 -9.38 1.52 -17.46
CA PHE A 76 -9.02 0.93 -16.18
C PHE A 76 -10.11 1.19 -15.14
N ASN A 77 -10.07 0.45 -14.04
CA ASN A 77 -10.86 0.72 -12.85
C ASN A 77 -9.94 0.81 -11.63
N TYR A 78 -10.00 1.91 -10.93
CA TYR A 78 -9.22 2.14 -9.72
C TYR A 78 -10.13 2.26 -8.52
N TYR A 79 -9.87 1.44 -7.50
CA TYR A 79 -10.57 1.42 -6.22
C TYR A 79 -9.59 1.74 -5.12
N GLY A 80 -9.53 3.00 -4.69
CA GLY A 80 -8.65 3.44 -3.61
C GLY A 80 -9.38 3.44 -2.27
N LEU A 81 -8.85 2.73 -1.29
CA LEU A 81 -9.42 2.67 0.06
C LEU A 81 -8.40 3.13 1.11
N GLU A 82 -8.87 3.97 2.03
CA GLU A 82 -8.15 4.42 3.22
C GLU A 82 -8.82 3.94 4.51
N PRO A 83 -8.07 3.75 5.61
CA PRO A 83 -8.65 3.43 6.90
C PRO A 83 -9.73 4.46 7.30
N ASN A 84 -10.83 4.00 7.92
CA ASN A 84 -11.90 4.88 8.41
C ASN A 84 -11.47 5.63 9.68
N THR A 85 -10.52 6.53 9.52
CA THR A 85 -9.97 7.43 10.53
C THR A 85 -10.22 8.88 10.10
N PRO A 86 -10.08 9.88 10.98
CA PRO A 86 -10.15 11.29 10.60
C PRO A 86 -9.21 11.62 9.43
N HIS A 87 -7.96 11.13 9.47
CA HIS A 87 -6.96 11.35 8.41
C HIS A 87 -7.29 10.61 7.11
N GLY A 88 -7.78 9.38 7.20
CA GLY A 88 -8.24 8.65 6.01
C GLY A 88 -9.38 9.39 5.31
N LYS A 89 -10.35 9.90 6.06
CA LYS A 89 -11.45 10.72 5.52
C LYS A 89 -10.93 11.99 4.84
N GLU A 90 -9.99 12.68 5.46
CA GLU A 90 -9.37 13.89 4.93
C GLU A 90 -8.65 13.62 3.59
N ARG A 91 -7.88 12.51 3.51
CA ARG A 91 -7.19 12.08 2.29
C ARG A 91 -8.14 11.70 1.17
N ILE A 92 -9.18 10.93 1.49
CA ILE A 92 -10.22 10.59 0.51
C ILE A 92 -10.93 11.84 -0.01
N ASN A 93 -11.25 12.80 0.86
CA ASN A 93 -11.86 14.07 0.43
C ASN A 93 -10.89 14.87 -0.47
N LEU A 94 -9.62 14.92 -0.13
CA LEU A 94 -8.60 15.54 -0.99
C LEU A 94 -8.55 14.84 -2.35
N GLY A 95 -8.46 13.53 -2.38
CA GLY A 95 -8.44 12.73 -3.61
C GLY A 95 -9.67 12.97 -4.49
N LYS A 96 -10.88 12.96 -3.90
CA LYS A 96 -12.13 13.27 -4.62
C LYS A 96 -12.17 14.69 -5.21
N ASN A 97 -11.43 15.62 -4.63
CA ASN A 97 -11.29 16.96 -5.20
C ASN A 97 -10.27 17.04 -6.34
N LEU A 98 -9.21 16.24 -6.26
CA LEU A 98 -8.12 16.21 -7.25
C LEU A 98 -8.50 15.38 -8.49
N PHE A 99 -9.13 14.22 -8.29
CA PHE A 99 -9.43 13.26 -9.34
C PHE A 99 -10.94 13.23 -9.63
N LYS A 100 -11.33 13.76 -10.79
CA LYS A 100 -12.71 13.81 -11.27
C LYS A 100 -13.02 12.73 -12.32
N ASP A 101 -12.19 11.69 -12.38
CA ASP A 101 -12.33 10.60 -13.33
C ASP A 101 -13.36 9.56 -12.81
N GLU A 102 -14.35 9.21 -13.61
CA GLU A 102 -15.40 8.23 -13.25
C GLU A 102 -14.84 6.80 -13.06
N ARG A 103 -13.65 6.54 -13.59
CA ARG A 103 -12.91 5.27 -13.40
C ARG A 103 -12.22 5.17 -12.05
N VAL A 104 -12.20 6.27 -11.28
CA VAL A 104 -11.54 6.37 -9.98
C VAL A 104 -12.59 6.41 -8.88
N PHE A 105 -12.67 5.33 -8.11
CA PHE A 105 -13.44 5.26 -6.88
C PHE A 105 -12.53 5.46 -5.68
N LEU A 106 -12.91 6.34 -4.76
CA LEU A 106 -12.18 6.57 -3.49
C LEU A 106 -13.15 6.41 -2.32
N GLY A 107 -12.79 5.57 -1.35
CA GLY A 107 -13.63 5.22 -0.22
C GLY A 107 -12.87 4.83 1.06
N LEU A 108 -13.60 4.34 2.05
CA LEU A 108 -13.06 3.95 3.34
C LEU A 108 -13.10 2.43 3.51
N ILE A 109 -12.04 1.85 4.09
CA ILE A 109 -11.86 0.39 4.18
C ILE A 109 -13.07 -0.30 4.82
N ASN A 110 -13.56 0.19 5.94
CA ASN A 110 -14.64 -0.48 6.67
C ASN A 110 -16.03 -0.26 6.06
N ASP A 111 -16.20 0.78 5.26
CA ASP A 111 -17.50 1.16 4.72
C ASP A 111 -17.66 0.66 3.27
N ASP A 112 -16.57 0.66 2.50
CA ASP A 112 -16.62 0.44 1.05
C ASP A 112 -15.88 -0.84 0.61
N LEU A 113 -15.25 -1.59 1.53
CA LEU A 113 -14.52 -2.81 1.18
C LEU A 113 -15.44 -3.87 0.56
N ASP A 114 -16.65 -4.04 1.09
CA ASP A 114 -17.62 -4.99 0.54
C ASP A 114 -18.01 -4.63 -0.90
N PHE A 115 -18.07 -3.34 -1.22
CA PHE A 115 -18.28 -2.89 -2.60
C PHE A 115 -17.15 -3.34 -3.52
N CYS A 116 -15.89 -3.22 -3.08
CA CYS A 116 -14.72 -3.68 -3.82
C CYS A 116 -14.70 -5.20 -3.99
N LEU A 117 -15.17 -5.96 -2.97
CA LEU A 117 -15.27 -7.42 -3.04
C LEU A 117 -16.27 -7.92 -4.10
N LEU A 118 -17.20 -7.08 -4.54
CA LEU A 118 -18.15 -7.41 -5.61
C LEU A 118 -17.62 -7.14 -7.02
N LYS A 119 -16.45 -6.50 -7.13
CA LYS A 119 -15.84 -6.14 -8.41
C LYS A 119 -14.81 -7.18 -8.83
N GLN A 120 -14.57 -7.22 -10.12
CA GLN A 120 -13.42 -7.94 -10.64
C GLN A 120 -12.17 -7.11 -10.31
N ILE A 121 -11.20 -7.71 -9.63
CA ILE A 121 -9.92 -7.10 -9.26
C ILE A 121 -8.81 -7.96 -9.84
N ASP A 122 -7.92 -7.34 -10.60
CA ASP A 122 -6.74 -7.99 -11.18
C ASP A 122 -5.55 -7.97 -10.23
N SER A 123 -5.36 -6.85 -9.52
CA SER A 123 -4.29 -6.71 -8.54
C SER A 123 -4.75 -5.89 -7.33
N ILE A 124 -4.26 -6.26 -6.15
CA ILE A 124 -4.34 -5.47 -4.93
C ILE A 124 -2.95 -4.89 -4.67
N ILE A 125 -2.87 -3.59 -4.50
CA ILE A 125 -1.60 -2.89 -4.29
C ILE A 125 -1.61 -2.21 -2.92
N LEU A 126 -0.51 -2.36 -2.16
CA LEU A 126 -0.30 -1.71 -0.86
C LEU A 126 1.05 -0.98 -0.86
N ILE A 127 1.03 0.28 -1.26
CA ILE A 127 2.24 1.11 -1.33
C ILE A 127 2.55 1.70 0.05
N SER A 128 3.69 1.32 0.62
CA SER A 128 4.17 1.83 1.93
C SER A 128 3.19 1.62 3.09
N VAL A 129 2.29 0.65 3.01
CA VAL A 129 1.36 0.29 4.09
C VAL A 129 2.06 -0.60 5.10
N PHE A 130 2.62 -1.72 4.66
CA PHE A 130 3.27 -2.70 5.53
C PHE A 130 4.60 -2.22 6.10
N THR A 131 5.16 -1.17 5.55
CA THR A 131 6.36 -0.50 6.12
C THR A 131 6.12 0.14 7.49
N HIS A 132 4.88 0.19 7.94
CA HIS A 132 4.48 0.86 9.18
C HIS A 132 3.71 -0.04 10.14
N LEU A 133 3.55 -1.30 9.84
CA LEU A 133 2.69 -2.23 10.59
C LEU A 133 3.51 -3.38 11.19
N LEU A 134 3.07 -3.86 12.35
CA LEU A 134 3.59 -5.10 12.93
C LEU A 134 3.12 -6.29 12.09
N ILE A 135 3.83 -7.41 12.18
CA ILE A 135 3.47 -8.63 11.45
C ILE A 135 2.04 -9.12 11.78
N SER A 136 1.60 -8.95 13.02
CA SER A 136 0.23 -9.29 13.44
C SER A 136 -0.83 -8.48 12.69
N ASP A 137 -0.57 -7.20 12.45
CA ASP A 137 -1.51 -6.32 11.74
C ASP A 137 -1.49 -6.63 10.23
N ILE A 138 -0.30 -6.93 9.71
CA ILE A 138 -0.12 -7.35 8.32
C ILE A 138 -0.90 -8.62 8.03
N THR A 139 -0.80 -9.63 8.89
CA THR A 139 -1.53 -10.88 8.71
C THR A 139 -3.04 -10.70 8.78
N GLN A 140 -3.55 -9.83 9.67
CA GLN A 140 -4.98 -9.49 9.70
C GLN A 140 -5.46 -8.81 8.41
N ILE A 141 -4.65 -7.92 7.86
CA ILE A 141 -4.97 -7.30 6.56
C ILE A 141 -4.94 -8.35 5.46
N LEU A 142 -3.94 -9.20 5.42
CA LEU A 142 -3.84 -10.28 4.44
C LEU A 142 -5.03 -11.25 4.55
N ASP A 143 -5.48 -11.63 5.76
CA ASP A 143 -6.67 -12.46 5.98
C ASP A 143 -7.94 -11.81 5.38
N THR A 144 -8.00 -10.48 5.43
CA THR A 144 -9.10 -9.74 4.82
C THR A 144 -8.99 -9.74 3.29
N LEU A 145 -7.79 -9.52 2.76
CA LEU A 145 -7.54 -9.42 1.32
C LEU A 145 -7.61 -10.78 0.61
N ILE A 146 -7.30 -11.87 1.30
CA ILE A 146 -7.46 -13.25 0.77
C ILE A 146 -8.92 -13.51 0.35
N LYS A 147 -9.91 -12.91 0.99
CA LYS A 147 -11.32 -12.99 0.57
C LYS A 147 -11.55 -12.47 -0.85
N VAL A 148 -10.71 -11.54 -1.30
CA VAL A 148 -10.74 -11.06 -2.69
C VAL A 148 -10.27 -12.16 -3.64
N PHE A 149 -9.26 -12.95 -3.26
CA PHE A 149 -8.80 -14.09 -4.05
C PHE A 149 -9.87 -15.15 -4.28
N ASP A 150 -10.75 -15.39 -3.31
CA ASP A 150 -11.82 -16.37 -3.46
C ASP A 150 -12.80 -15.98 -4.57
N LYS A 151 -12.95 -14.68 -4.80
CA LYS A 151 -13.79 -14.13 -5.86
C LYS A 151 -13.03 -13.85 -7.15
N ASN A 152 -11.73 -13.61 -7.04
CA ASN A 152 -10.84 -13.23 -8.13
C ASN A 152 -9.62 -14.16 -8.15
N PRO A 153 -9.73 -15.40 -8.62
CA PRO A 153 -8.68 -16.42 -8.50
C PRO A 153 -7.38 -16.05 -9.25
N ASN A 154 -7.45 -15.14 -10.20
CA ASN A 154 -6.29 -14.62 -10.91
C ASN A 154 -5.74 -13.32 -10.30
N CYS A 155 -6.31 -12.84 -9.20
CA CYS A 155 -5.81 -11.65 -8.52
C CYS A 155 -4.43 -11.91 -7.91
N ASP A 156 -3.64 -10.85 -7.76
CA ASP A 156 -2.42 -10.87 -6.95
C ASP A 156 -2.45 -9.74 -5.91
N ILE A 157 -1.66 -9.92 -4.85
CA ILE A 157 -1.40 -8.87 -3.86
C ILE A 157 0.04 -8.44 -4.02
N ILE A 158 0.27 -7.16 -4.25
CA ILE A 158 1.59 -6.55 -4.43
C ILE A 158 1.78 -5.50 -3.33
N PHE A 159 2.82 -5.66 -2.53
CA PHE A 159 3.06 -4.75 -1.41
C PHE A 159 4.55 -4.47 -1.22
N SER A 160 4.86 -3.36 -0.56
CA SER A 160 6.21 -3.07 -0.09
C SER A 160 6.32 -3.22 1.43
N CYS A 161 7.45 -3.76 1.87
CA CYS A 161 7.83 -3.77 3.27
C CYS A 161 9.35 -3.59 3.42
N PHE A 162 9.80 -3.37 4.65
CA PHE A 162 11.21 -3.50 5.01
C PHE A 162 11.42 -4.90 5.58
N THR A 163 12.42 -5.62 5.10
CA THR A 163 12.80 -6.89 5.69
C THR A 163 14.05 -6.73 6.55
N SER A 164 14.13 -7.52 7.62
CA SER A 164 15.32 -7.65 8.45
C SER A 164 15.96 -9.01 8.20
N ASP A 165 17.30 -9.03 8.15
CA ASP A 165 18.03 -10.28 8.33
C ASP A 165 17.71 -10.86 9.70
N SER A 166 17.70 -12.18 9.81
CA SER A 166 17.46 -12.92 11.07
C SER A 166 18.42 -12.52 12.21
N SER A 167 19.49 -11.80 11.92
CA SER A 167 20.45 -11.25 12.88
C SER A 167 20.05 -9.89 13.46
N LYS A 168 19.04 -9.20 12.88
CA LYS A 168 18.56 -7.90 13.35
C LYS A 168 17.10 -8.03 13.81
N THR A 169 16.92 -8.79 14.88
CA THR A 169 15.62 -9.10 15.50
C THR A 169 15.05 -7.94 16.33
N GLU A 170 15.31 -6.71 15.98
CA GLU A 170 14.65 -5.61 16.64
C GLU A 170 13.50 -5.12 15.77
N SER A 171 12.34 -5.77 15.95
CA SER A 171 11.07 -5.08 15.82
C SER A 171 11.18 -3.86 16.74
N PRO A 172 11.16 -2.63 16.25
CA PRO A 172 11.31 -1.48 17.13
C PRO A 172 10.21 -1.54 18.19
N GLU A 173 10.60 -1.43 19.46
CA GLU A 173 9.61 -1.29 20.53
C GLU A 173 8.67 -0.13 20.19
N PRO A 174 7.40 -0.17 20.60
CA PRO A 174 6.40 0.85 20.21
C PRO A 174 6.85 2.30 20.41
N HIS A 175 7.70 2.57 21.42
CA HIS A 175 8.24 3.91 21.67
C HIS A 175 9.35 4.33 20.69
N ILE A 176 9.95 3.40 19.93
CA ILE A 176 10.89 3.72 18.85
C ILE A 176 10.13 4.19 17.61
N TRP A 177 8.86 3.83 17.47
CA TRP A 177 7.93 4.34 16.47
C TRP A 177 7.89 5.87 16.43
N GLU A 178 7.83 6.49 17.59
CA GLU A 178 7.79 7.95 17.71
C GLU A 178 9.09 8.60 17.22
N ARG A 179 10.22 7.92 17.38
CA ARG A 179 11.54 8.46 17.03
C ARG A 179 11.93 8.28 15.56
N PHE A 180 11.46 7.23 14.90
CA PHE A 180 11.90 6.83 13.56
C PHE A 180 10.80 6.84 12.50
N TYR A 181 9.74 7.62 12.69
CA TYR A 181 8.63 7.70 11.76
C TYR A 181 7.91 6.35 11.51
N GLY A 182 7.88 5.51 12.51
CA GLY A 182 7.09 4.29 12.47
C GLY A 182 7.49 3.34 11.34
N LYS A 183 8.75 2.98 11.24
CA LYS A 183 9.21 1.95 10.31
C LYS A 183 9.18 0.59 10.98
N SER A 184 8.54 -0.38 10.36
CA SER A 184 8.53 -1.77 10.80
C SER A 184 9.38 -2.63 9.89
N TYR A 185 10.19 -3.50 10.49
CA TYR A 185 10.98 -4.51 9.80
C TYR A 185 10.37 -5.88 10.06
N ILE A 186 10.20 -6.65 9.01
CA ILE A 186 9.55 -7.96 9.02
C ILE A 186 10.60 -9.01 8.68
N GLN A 187 10.57 -10.14 9.36
CA GLN A 187 11.35 -11.29 8.91
C GLN A 187 10.68 -11.92 7.69
N GLU A 188 11.43 -12.10 6.62
CA GLU A 188 10.90 -12.70 5.39
C GLU A 188 10.37 -14.13 5.64
N SER A 189 10.96 -14.85 6.61
CA SER A 189 10.47 -16.15 7.05
C SER A 189 9.03 -16.12 7.58
N GLU A 190 8.63 -15.06 8.30
CA GLU A 190 7.27 -14.94 8.85
C GLU A 190 6.24 -14.77 7.74
N LEU A 191 6.56 -13.98 6.70
CA LEU A 191 5.71 -13.85 5.51
C LEU A 191 5.62 -15.17 4.73
N ASN A 192 6.74 -15.86 4.56
CA ASN A 192 6.79 -17.15 3.89
C ASN A 192 5.96 -18.20 4.63
N ASP A 193 6.05 -18.25 5.97
CA ASP A 193 5.28 -19.18 6.79
C ASP A 193 3.78 -18.86 6.72
N TYR A 194 3.41 -17.58 6.80
CA TYR A 194 2.03 -17.16 6.61
C TYR A 194 1.47 -17.63 5.26
N CYS A 195 2.18 -17.35 4.18
CA CYS A 195 1.76 -17.72 2.84
C CYS A 195 1.63 -19.25 2.68
N ARG A 196 2.60 -20.00 3.18
CA ARG A 196 2.57 -21.47 3.16
C ARG A 196 1.36 -22.03 3.91
N ASN A 197 1.06 -21.50 5.10
CA ASN A 197 -0.07 -21.94 5.92
C ASN A 197 -1.43 -21.63 5.26
N ASN A 198 -1.48 -20.65 4.38
CA ASN A 198 -2.68 -20.26 3.64
C ASN A 198 -2.70 -20.77 2.17
N ASN A 199 -1.80 -21.68 1.80
CA ASN A 199 -1.66 -22.21 0.43
C ASN A 199 -1.44 -21.12 -0.63
N LEU A 200 -0.69 -20.10 -0.27
CA LEU A 200 -0.31 -18.98 -1.13
C LEU A 200 1.16 -19.07 -1.53
N LYS A 201 1.49 -18.51 -2.68
CA LYS A 201 2.87 -18.34 -3.14
C LYS A 201 3.28 -16.89 -2.95
N ILE A 202 4.47 -16.67 -2.43
CA ILE A 202 5.07 -15.35 -2.30
C ILE A 202 6.36 -15.28 -3.08
N HIS A 203 6.55 -14.19 -3.79
CA HIS A 203 7.76 -13.93 -4.58
C HIS A 203 8.26 -12.52 -4.28
N LYS A 204 9.55 -12.40 -3.98
CA LYS A 204 10.22 -11.10 -3.97
C LYS A 204 10.44 -10.68 -5.41
N HIS A 205 9.89 -9.52 -5.80
CA HIS A 205 9.94 -9.04 -7.17
C HIS A 205 11.16 -8.15 -7.40
N ILE A 206 11.33 -7.10 -6.61
CA ILE A 206 12.42 -6.13 -6.72
C ILE A 206 12.70 -5.48 -5.38
N SER A 207 13.93 -5.02 -5.20
CA SER A 207 14.32 -4.18 -4.08
C SER A 207 14.78 -2.83 -4.60
N PHE A 208 14.40 -1.75 -3.93
CA PHE A 208 14.89 -0.41 -4.26
C PHE A 208 15.20 0.38 -2.98
N THR A 209 16.20 1.23 -3.05
CA THR A 209 16.59 2.07 -1.90
C THR A 209 15.89 3.42 -2.02
N ALA A 210 15.04 3.73 -1.05
CA ALA A 210 14.46 5.05 -0.90
C ALA A 210 15.20 5.80 0.20
N GLN A 211 15.72 6.99 -0.11
CA GLN A 211 16.41 7.90 0.83
C GLN A 211 17.31 7.20 1.87
N GLY A 212 18.51 6.89 1.46
CA GLY A 212 19.69 6.84 2.32
C GLY A 212 20.03 5.54 3.01
N GLU A 213 19.18 4.65 3.44
CA GLU A 213 19.62 3.41 4.13
C GLU A 213 18.59 2.27 4.15
N HIS A 214 17.35 2.52 3.77
CA HIS A 214 16.30 1.50 3.87
C HIS A 214 15.99 0.92 2.50
N VAL A 215 16.12 -0.39 2.40
CA VAL A 215 15.75 -1.13 1.19
C VAL A 215 14.26 -1.46 1.28
N HIS A 216 13.47 -0.83 0.42
CA HIS A 216 12.11 -1.27 0.18
C HIS A 216 12.13 -2.53 -0.67
N GLU A 217 11.47 -3.55 -0.22
CA GLU A 217 11.31 -4.79 -0.96
C GLU A 217 9.86 -4.92 -1.40
N ILE A 218 9.67 -5.21 -2.69
CA ILE A 218 8.35 -5.46 -3.25
C ILE A 218 8.13 -6.96 -3.34
N PHE A 219 7.04 -7.40 -2.75
CA PHE A 219 6.58 -8.78 -2.78
C PHE A 219 5.29 -8.90 -3.57
N LYS A 220 5.13 -10.05 -4.20
CA LYS A 220 3.91 -10.44 -4.90
C LYS A 220 3.40 -11.76 -4.33
N ILE A 221 2.16 -11.77 -3.87
CA ILE A 221 1.45 -12.98 -3.41
C ILE A 221 0.46 -13.40 -4.50
N THR A 222 0.44 -14.70 -4.80
CA THR A 222 -0.50 -15.35 -5.72
C THR A 222 -1.05 -16.63 -5.09
N LYS A 223 -2.14 -17.17 -5.64
CA LYS A 223 -2.61 -18.54 -5.36
C LYS A 223 -1.72 -19.60 -5.94
#